data_3d926ec52215c7e3495e1bb50c2a5bc4
#
_entry.id   3d926ec52215c7e3495e1bb50c2a5bc4
#
_cell.length_a   1.000
_cell.length_b   1.000
_cell.length_c   1.000
_cell.angle_alpha   90.00
_cell.angle_beta   90.00
_cell.angle_gamma   90.00
#
_symmetry.space_group_name_H-M   'P 1'
#
loop_
_entity.id
_entity.type
_entity.pdbx_description
1 polymer ?
#
loop_
_entity_poly.entity_id
_entity_poly.type
_entity_poly.pdbx_seq_one_letter_code
_entity_poly.pdbx_strand_id
1 'polypeptide(L)'
;FERFVWRARKGRQEDAIELALASSKSAKTLGEPEQWANRRRSLSRQLMRNKDYKKAYALASQHHLFGGSSFADLEWLSGYISLRFLNDPAKALTHFQAHQGAVVTPISRGRAGYWIGRAQEALGNAKAAKASYVDGAEYQSSFYGLLAAERAGVGFDKSLGGQASLPDWRGASFMGSTVFQAAVLALQAGELTVSERFFTHLTERLSSLEAAQLGQVAIDLNEPHIAVMIGKRAASGGVTIPAPYYAVHDLAKSTHPIATEFALAIARRESEFDPVVVSGAGARGLMQVMPATAQNVAGEIGIDYAKEKLTSDWRYNAQLGTAYLARLYKQFDGNPVMISAGYNAGPGRPVRWMEVYGDPRKGEIDIVDWIEHIPFRETRNYAMRVTESLPIYRARLGQDPLPKPFSKELVQMR
;
A
#
# COMPACT_ATOMS: atom_id res chain seq x y z
N PHE A 1 17.95 24.08 -10.04
CA PHE A 1 17.65 22.93 -9.18
C PHE A 1 18.67 22.79 -8.03
N GLU A 2 19.98 22.78 -8.29
CA GLU A 2 21.03 22.56 -7.27
C GLU A 2 20.98 23.57 -6.11
N ARG A 3 20.70 24.83 -6.37
CA ARG A 3 20.48 25.86 -5.33
C ARG A 3 19.31 25.52 -4.41
N PHE A 4 18.22 24.97 -4.95
CA PHE A 4 17.07 24.51 -4.20
C PHE A 4 17.44 23.32 -3.28
N VAL A 5 18.14 22.31 -3.86
CA VAL A 5 18.62 21.14 -3.09
C VAL A 5 19.54 21.56 -1.96
N TRP A 6 20.47 22.47 -2.23
CA TRP A 6 21.41 22.98 -1.23
C TRP A 6 20.68 23.70 -0.08
N ARG A 7 19.71 24.59 -0.39
CA ARG A 7 18.92 25.29 0.62
C ARG A 7 18.13 24.29 1.49
N ALA A 8 17.46 23.34 0.87
CA ALA A 8 16.71 22.30 1.57
C ALA A 8 17.61 21.44 2.50
N ARG A 9 18.80 21.07 2.03
CA ARG A 9 19.79 20.32 2.86
C ARG A 9 20.35 21.13 4.03
N LYS A 10 20.43 22.45 3.92
CA LYS A 10 20.90 23.35 4.97
C LYS A 10 19.81 23.80 5.94
N GLY A 11 18.61 23.20 5.86
CA GLY A 11 17.47 23.55 6.72
C GLY A 11 16.77 24.87 6.35
N ARG A 12 17.18 25.52 5.25
CA ARG A 12 16.57 26.76 4.74
C ARG A 12 15.34 26.42 3.89
N GLN A 13 14.32 25.86 4.54
CA GLN A 13 13.15 25.32 3.82
C GLN A 13 12.30 26.42 3.17
N GLU A 14 12.09 27.54 3.85
CA GLU A 14 11.31 28.66 3.27
C GLU A 14 12.00 29.21 2.02
N ASP A 15 13.30 29.52 2.08
CA ASP A 15 14.10 29.95 0.95
C ASP A 15 14.06 28.94 -0.22
N ALA A 16 14.01 27.65 0.08
CA ALA A 16 13.89 26.59 -0.93
C ALA A 16 12.50 26.59 -1.58
N ILE A 17 11.45 26.74 -0.79
CA ILE A 17 10.07 26.81 -1.27
C ILE A 17 9.88 28.05 -2.17
N GLU A 18 10.33 29.21 -1.72
CA GLU A 18 10.25 30.44 -2.51
C GLU A 18 10.99 30.32 -3.84
N LEU A 19 12.18 29.73 -3.83
CA LEU A 19 12.93 29.48 -5.06
C LEU A 19 12.19 28.52 -5.99
N ALA A 20 11.59 27.45 -5.44
CA ALA A 20 10.82 26.50 -6.23
C ALA A 20 9.60 27.17 -6.87
N LEU A 21 8.85 27.98 -6.14
CA LEU A 21 7.70 28.73 -6.63
C LEU A 21 8.11 29.77 -7.70
N ALA A 22 9.19 30.52 -7.44
CA ALA A 22 9.72 31.49 -8.40
C ALA A 22 10.18 30.83 -9.71
N SER A 23 10.82 29.66 -9.61
CA SER A 23 11.25 28.88 -10.78
C SER A 23 10.08 28.24 -11.53
N SER A 24 8.95 28.01 -10.87
CA SER A 24 7.77 27.31 -11.43
C SER A 24 6.84 28.22 -12.24
N LYS A 25 7.21 29.47 -12.48
CA LYS A 25 6.39 30.38 -13.30
C LYS A 25 6.22 29.91 -14.75
N SER A 26 7.15 29.12 -15.27
CA SER A 26 7.04 28.46 -16.56
C SER A 26 7.92 27.21 -16.61
N ALA A 27 7.64 26.29 -17.54
CA ALA A 27 8.50 25.13 -17.79
C ALA A 27 9.93 25.55 -18.13
N LYS A 28 10.11 26.65 -18.90
CA LYS A 28 11.41 27.18 -19.27
C LYS A 28 12.23 27.64 -18.06
N THR A 29 11.61 28.31 -17.09
CA THR A 29 12.31 28.77 -15.86
C THR A 29 12.55 27.65 -14.87
N LEU A 30 11.72 26.62 -14.86
CA LEU A 30 11.89 25.43 -14.04
C LEU A 30 13.03 24.54 -14.55
N GLY A 31 13.19 24.44 -15.86
CA GLY A 31 14.18 23.58 -16.53
C GLY A 31 13.69 22.13 -16.62
N GLU A 32 14.25 21.21 -15.83
CA GLU A 32 13.91 19.81 -15.83
C GLU A 32 12.89 19.44 -14.71
N PRO A 33 11.58 19.44 -14.98
CA PRO A 33 10.52 19.27 -13.98
C PRO A 33 10.64 17.98 -13.14
N GLU A 34 11.10 16.89 -13.76
CA GLU A 34 11.23 15.58 -13.09
C GLU A 34 12.19 15.61 -11.88
N GLN A 35 13.27 16.37 -11.97
CA GLN A 35 14.24 16.49 -10.88
C GLN A 35 13.61 17.10 -9.62
N TRP A 36 12.62 17.98 -9.79
CA TRP A 36 11.94 18.67 -8.68
C TRP A 36 10.86 17.82 -8.02
N ALA A 37 10.30 16.85 -8.72
CA ALA A 37 9.04 16.18 -8.38
C ALA A 37 9.01 15.60 -6.96
N ASN A 38 10.02 14.80 -6.57
CA ASN A 38 10.05 14.16 -5.26
C ASN A 38 10.12 15.17 -4.10
N ARG A 39 10.97 16.18 -4.22
CA ARG A 39 11.10 17.20 -3.19
C ARG A 39 9.89 18.12 -3.14
N ARG A 40 9.37 18.50 -4.30
CA ARG A 40 8.13 19.27 -4.45
C ARG A 40 6.99 18.58 -3.70
N ARG A 41 6.76 17.30 -3.96
CA ARG A 41 5.75 16.49 -3.27
C ARG A 41 5.95 16.47 -1.76
N SER A 42 7.18 16.27 -1.28
CA SER A 42 7.50 16.22 0.15
C SER A 42 7.25 17.55 0.84
N LEU A 43 7.70 18.65 0.25
CA LEU A 43 7.53 20.01 0.79
C LEU A 43 6.06 20.45 0.74
N SER A 44 5.34 20.12 -0.34
CA SER A 44 3.91 20.39 -0.45
C SER A 44 3.11 19.71 0.67
N ARG A 45 3.41 18.43 0.96
CA ARG A 45 2.79 17.72 2.08
C ARG A 45 3.21 18.29 3.44
N GLN A 46 4.42 18.78 3.58
CA GLN A 46 4.85 19.46 4.81
C GLN A 46 4.10 20.76 5.02
N LEU A 47 3.99 21.61 3.98
CA LEU A 47 3.18 22.84 4.04
C LEU A 47 1.71 22.54 4.35
N MET A 48 1.14 21.50 3.75
CA MET A 48 -0.21 21.04 4.06
C MET A 48 -0.39 20.71 5.55
N ARG A 49 0.54 19.94 6.14
CA ARG A 49 0.50 19.64 7.59
C ARG A 49 0.68 20.87 8.47
N ASN A 50 1.44 21.84 8.00
CA ASN A 50 1.63 23.15 8.67
C ASN A 50 0.46 24.12 8.43
N LYS A 51 -0.60 23.66 7.74
CA LYS A 51 -1.82 24.44 7.40
C LYS A 51 -1.56 25.61 6.44
N ASP A 52 -0.40 25.68 5.76
CA ASP A 52 -0.15 26.63 4.67
C ASP A 52 -0.65 26.06 3.34
N TYR A 53 -1.97 25.92 3.23
CA TYR A 53 -2.61 25.22 2.12
C TYR A 53 -2.43 25.91 0.77
N LYS A 54 -2.36 27.24 0.74
CA LYS A 54 -2.19 28.01 -0.49
C LYS A 54 -0.80 27.76 -1.10
N LYS A 55 0.26 27.83 -0.27
CA LYS A 55 1.62 27.50 -0.72
C LYS A 55 1.77 26.01 -1.03
N ALA A 56 1.14 25.13 -0.24
CA ALA A 56 1.13 23.70 -0.51
C ALA A 56 0.54 23.37 -1.88
N TYR A 57 -0.60 23.95 -2.21
CA TYR A 57 -1.24 23.81 -3.51
C TYR A 57 -0.38 24.38 -4.63
N ALA A 58 0.09 25.62 -4.51
CA ALA A 58 0.94 26.25 -5.54
C ALA A 58 2.18 25.41 -5.82
N LEU A 59 2.82 24.88 -4.77
CA LEU A 59 3.99 24.03 -4.92
C LEU A 59 3.65 22.68 -5.56
N ALA A 60 2.50 22.09 -5.26
CA ALA A 60 2.07 20.83 -5.88
C ALA A 60 1.68 21.03 -7.34
N SER A 61 0.85 22.03 -7.68
CA SER A 61 0.19 22.16 -8.98
C SER A 61 1.05 22.76 -10.09
N GLN A 62 2.04 23.62 -9.75
CA GLN A 62 2.92 24.25 -10.74
C GLN A 62 4.12 23.39 -11.12
N HIS A 63 3.90 22.11 -11.38
CA HIS A 63 4.98 21.12 -11.59
C HIS A 63 5.47 21.03 -13.04
N HIS A 64 4.68 21.44 -14.03
CA HIS A 64 5.00 21.38 -15.46
C HIS A 64 5.40 20.00 -16.01
N LEU A 65 4.94 18.92 -15.36
CA LEU A 65 5.07 17.55 -15.86
C LEU A 65 3.91 17.25 -16.81
N PHE A 66 4.08 16.30 -17.71
CA PHE A 66 3.07 15.92 -18.70
C PHE A 66 2.58 14.47 -18.56
N GLY A 67 3.25 13.65 -17.73
CA GLY A 67 2.91 12.25 -17.55
C GLY A 67 3.80 11.56 -16.53
N GLY A 68 3.62 10.23 -16.39
CA GLY A 68 4.38 9.41 -15.50
C GLY A 68 3.92 9.46 -14.04
N SER A 69 4.61 8.71 -13.18
CA SER A 69 4.21 8.54 -11.77
C SER A 69 4.32 9.83 -10.96
N SER A 70 5.30 10.68 -11.27
CA SER A 70 5.48 11.97 -10.59
C SER A 70 4.34 12.95 -10.91
N PHE A 71 3.92 13.00 -12.18
CA PHE A 71 2.75 13.76 -12.62
C PHE A 71 1.49 13.28 -11.88
N ALA A 72 1.22 11.99 -11.93
CA ALA A 72 0.05 11.40 -11.28
C ALA A 72 0.00 11.69 -9.77
N ASP A 73 1.15 11.57 -9.07
CA ASP A 73 1.24 11.85 -7.64
C ASP A 73 0.98 13.33 -7.31
N LEU A 74 1.49 14.26 -8.13
CA LEU A 74 1.34 15.71 -7.90
C LEU A 74 -0.06 16.20 -8.29
N GLU A 75 -0.63 15.69 -9.37
CA GLU A 75 -2.02 15.98 -9.73
C GLU A 75 -2.98 15.49 -8.64
N TRP A 76 -2.81 14.25 -8.16
CA TRP A 76 -3.63 13.77 -7.04
C TRP A 76 -3.47 14.66 -5.79
N LEU A 77 -2.24 15.05 -5.43
CA LEU A 77 -1.99 15.88 -4.25
C LEU A 77 -2.59 17.30 -4.41
N SER A 78 -2.52 17.87 -5.60
CA SER A 78 -3.14 19.17 -5.94
C SER A 78 -4.66 19.10 -5.79
N GLY A 79 -5.28 18.04 -6.29
CA GLY A 79 -6.71 17.79 -6.14
C GLY A 79 -7.11 17.60 -4.67
N TYR A 80 -6.33 16.82 -3.92
CA TYR A 80 -6.57 16.58 -2.51
C TYR A 80 -6.54 17.87 -1.67
N ILE A 81 -5.50 18.70 -1.87
CA ILE A 81 -5.39 19.99 -1.18
C ILE A 81 -6.54 20.92 -1.58
N SER A 82 -6.89 20.99 -2.87
CA SER A 82 -7.99 21.81 -3.37
C SER A 82 -9.33 21.42 -2.73
N LEU A 83 -9.63 20.12 -2.68
CA LEU A 83 -10.90 19.63 -2.14
C LEU A 83 -10.98 19.79 -0.63
N ARG A 84 -9.94 19.32 0.09
CA ARG A 84 -10.02 19.18 1.55
C ARG A 84 -9.72 20.46 2.33
N PHE A 85 -8.93 21.36 1.77
CA PHE A 85 -8.40 22.51 2.51
C PHE A 85 -8.65 23.87 1.84
N LEU A 86 -8.87 23.91 0.54
CA LEU A 86 -9.15 25.15 -0.17
C LEU A 86 -10.63 25.30 -0.54
N ASN A 87 -11.45 24.29 -0.28
CA ASN A 87 -12.88 24.26 -0.61
C ASN A 87 -13.18 24.60 -2.09
N ASP A 88 -12.34 24.06 -3.00
CA ASP A 88 -12.46 24.26 -4.44
C ASP A 88 -12.64 22.90 -5.14
N PRO A 89 -13.87 22.32 -5.07
CA PRO A 89 -14.13 21.00 -5.64
C PRO A 89 -14.05 20.95 -7.17
N ALA A 90 -14.30 22.07 -7.87
CA ALA A 90 -14.19 22.12 -9.32
C ALA A 90 -12.73 21.96 -9.78
N LYS A 91 -11.84 22.69 -9.14
CA LYS A 91 -10.38 22.56 -9.39
C LYS A 91 -9.86 21.19 -8.98
N ALA A 92 -10.34 20.66 -7.85
CA ALA A 92 -9.98 19.32 -7.40
C ALA A 92 -10.37 18.26 -8.43
N LEU A 93 -11.58 18.37 -9.00
CA LEU A 93 -12.06 17.45 -10.03
C LEU A 93 -11.15 17.43 -11.25
N THR A 94 -10.72 18.59 -11.73
CA THR A 94 -9.78 18.70 -12.87
C THR A 94 -8.48 17.94 -12.60
N HIS A 95 -7.91 18.12 -11.41
CA HIS A 95 -6.67 17.45 -11.02
C HIS A 95 -6.87 15.92 -10.86
N PHE A 96 -7.97 15.46 -10.28
CA PHE A 96 -8.24 14.02 -10.14
C PHE A 96 -8.50 13.35 -11.49
N GLN A 97 -9.11 14.05 -12.45
CA GLN A 97 -9.26 13.56 -13.82
C GLN A 97 -7.91 13.46 -14.55
N ALA A 98 -7.03 14.44 -14.37
CA ALA A 98 -5.65 14.37 -14.88
C ALA A 98 -4.88 13.18 -14.26
N HIS A 99 -5.01 12.97 -12.95
CA HIS A 99 -4.46 11.79 -12.28
C HIS A 99 -5.02 10.49 -12.90
N GLN A 100 -6.34 10.38 -13.08
CA GLN A 100 -6.99 9.19 -13.65
C GLN A 100 -6.45 8.84 -15.03
N GLY A 101 -6.25 9.85 -15.89
CA GLY A 101 -5.71 9.67 -17.24
C GLY A 101 -4.26 9.18 -17.29
N ALA A 102 -3.51 9.34 -16.18
CA ALA A 102 -2.10 9.00 -16.10
C ALA A 102 -1.79 7.67 -15.39
N VAL A 103 -2.80 6.93 -14.93
CA VAL A 103 -2.60 5.73 -14.10
C VAL A 103 -3.32 4.50 -14.64
N VAL A 104 -2.70 3.34 -14.45
CA VAL A 104 -3.22 2.05 -14.90
C VAL A 104 -3.35 1.02 -13.76
N THR A 105 -2.59 1.17 -12.67
CA THR A 105 -2.59 0.18 -11.60
C THR A 105 -3.90 0.17 -10.81
N PRO A 106 -4.37 -0.98 -10.31
CA PRO A 106 -5.60 -1.08 -9.52
C PRO A 106 -5.64 -0.10 -8.33
N ILE A 107 -4.52 0.03 -7.62
CA ILE A 107 -4.37 0.96 -6.49
C ILE A 107 -4.66 2.41 -6.89
N SER A 108 -4.11 2.84 -8.02
CA SER A 108 -4.25 4.22 -8.50
C SER A 108 -5.61 4.47 -9.15
N ARG A 109 -6.17 3.46 -9.84
CA ARG A 109 -7.52 3.52 -10.41
C ARG A 109 -8.59 3.63 -9.32
N GLY A 110 -8.52 2.79 -8.28
CA GLY A 110 -9.42 2.89 -7.13
C GLY A 110 -9.33 4.26 -6.44
N ARG A 111 -8.10 4.79 -6.29
CA ARG A 111 -7.88 6.14 -5.77
C ARG A 111 -8.55 7.21 -6.64
N ALA A 112 -8.39 7.13 -7.95
CA ALA A 112 -9.00 8.08 -8.88
C ALA A 112 -10.51 8.08 -8.77
N GLY A 113 -11.17 6.91 -8.86
CA GLY A 113 -12.64 6.79 -8.77
C GLY A 113 -13.18 7.33 -7.45
N TYR A 114 -12.53 6.99 -6.32
CA TYR A 114 -12.94 7.49 -5.02
C TYR A 114 -12.86 9.03 -4.92
N TRP A 115 -11.73 9.65 -5.33
CA TRP A 115 -11.55 11.08 -5.15
C TRP A 115 -12.30 11.93 -6.18
N ILE A 116 -12.50 11.42 -7.41
CA ILE A 116 -13.43 12.02 -8.39
C ILE A 116 -14.84 12.01 -7.81
N GLY A 117 -15.29 10.86 -7.25
CA GLY A 117 -16.58 10.75 -6.58
C GLY A 117 -16.73 11.77 -5.46
N ARG A 118 -15.72 11.94 -4.58
CA ARG A 118 -15.71 12.93 -3.49
C ARG A 118 -15.80 14.38 -4.01
N ALA A 119 -15.12 14.69 -5.12
CA ALA A 119 -15.21 16.03 -5.73
C ALA A 119 -16.60 16.28 -6.34
N GLN A 120 -17.19 15.28 -7.02
CA GLN A 120 -18.53 15.36 -7.56
C GLN A 120 -19.60 15.50 -6.47
N GLU A 121 -19.48 14.80 -5.34
CA GLU A 121 -20.34 14.98 -4.17
C GLU A 121 -20.29 16.44 -3.66
N ALA A 122 -19.08 16.99 -3.52
CA ALA A 122 -18.91 18.37 -3.05
C ALA A 122 -19.47 19.41 -4.04
N LEU A 123 -19.60 19.06 -5.33
CA LEU A 123 -20.26 19.87 -6.37
C LEU A 123 -21.79 19.69 -6.39
N GLY A 124 -22.34 18.79 -5.58
CA GLY A 124 -23.78 18.45 -5.60
C GLY A 124 -24.19 17.52 -6.76
N ASN A 125 -23.25 16.96 -7.50
CA ASN A 125 -23.49 16.10 -8.67
C ASN A 125 -23.65 14.62 -8.25
N ALA A 126 -24.68 14.27 -7.50
CA ALA A 126 -24.90 12.94 -6.91
C ALA A 126 -24.80 11.78 -7.93
N LYS A 127 -25.37 11.95 -9.14
CA LYS A 127 -25.32 10.93 -10.20
C LYS A 127 -23.89 10.69 -10.68
N ALA A 128 -23.12 11.74 -10.93
CA ALA A 128 -21.74 11.64 -11.37
C ALA A 128 -20.83 11.11 -10.24
N ALA A 129 -21.08 11.50 -9.00
CA ALA A 129 -20.39 10.96 -7.83
C ALA A 129 -20.58 9.44 -7.74
N LYS A 130 -21.83 8.96 -7.83
CA LYS A 130 -22.12 7.53 -7.78
C LYS A 130 -21.45 6.76 -8.92
N ALA A 131 -21.47 7.29 -10.15
CA ALA A 131 -20.79 6.66 -11.29
C ALA A 131 -19.28 6.53 -11.03
N SER A 132 -18.63 7.59 -10.53
CA SER A 132 -17.19 7.57 -10.22
C SER A 132 -16.83 6.59 -9.09
N TYR A 133 -17.71 6.46 -8.09
CA TYR A 133 -17.53 5.45 -7.05
C TYR A 133 -17.68 4.02 -7.59
N VAL A 134 -18.61 3.78 -8.51
CA VAL A 134 -18.75 2.47 -9.18
C VAL A 134 -17.48 2.13 -9.96
N ASP A 135 -16.93 3.08 -10.74
CA ASP A 135 -15.63 2.89 -11.42
C ASP A 135 -14.51 2.55 -10.43
N GLY A 136 -14.44 3.26 -9.32
CA GLY A 136 -13.46 2.98 -8.27
C GLY A 136 -13.65 1.62 -7.60
N ALA A 137 -14.89 1.18 -7.47
CA ALA A 137 -15.28 -0.10 -6.87
C ALA A 137 -14.85 -1.33 -7.69
N GLU A 138 -14.50 -1.18 -8.96
CA GLU A 138 -13.88 -2.25 -9.74
C GLU A 138 -12.51 -2.68 -9.19
N TYR A 139 -11.90 -1.84 -8.34
CA TYR A 139 -10.55 -2.04 -7.80
C TYR A 139 -10.56 -2.28 -6.30
N GLN A 140 -11.44 -3.16 -5.80
CA GLN A 140 -11.56 -3.48 -4.36
C GLN A 140 -10.32 -4.19 -3.78
N SER A 141 -9.37 -4.57 -4.60
CA SER A 141 -8.02 -4.95 -4.15
C SER A 141 -7.19 -3.78 -3.63
N SER A 142 -7.77 -2.58 -3.53
CA SER A 142 -7.12 -1.35 -3.08
C SER A 142 -7.94 -0.62 -2.01
N PHE A 143 -7.24 0.08 -1.13
CA PHE A 143 -7.82 0.87 -0.02
C PHE A 143 -8.95 1.81 -0.49
N TYR A 144 -8.69 2.59 -1.51
CA TYR A 144 -9.68 3.52 -2.05
C TYR A 144 -10.77 2.81 -2.87
N GLY A 145 -10.48 1.65 -3.46
CA GLY A 145 -11.49 0.83 -4.13
C GLY A 145 -12.52 0.28 -3.16
N LEU A 146 -12.10 -0.17 -1.97
CA LEU A 146 -13.02 -0.59 -0.89
C LEU A 146 -13.89 0.57 -0.39
N LEU A 147 -13.30 1.75 -0.17
CA LEU A 147 -14.05 2.96 0.21
C LEU A 147 -15.01 3.41 -0.90
N ALA A 148 -14.62 3.28 -2.16
CA ALA A 148 -15.49 3.59 -3.30
C ALA A 148 -16.66 2.61 -3.38
N ALA A 149 -16.43 1.32 -3.20
CA ALA A 149 -17.48 0.30 -3.18
C ALA A 149 -18.50 0.57 -2.07
N GLU A 150 -18.06 0.91 -0.87
CA GLU A 150 -18.94 1.28 0.24
C GLU A 150 -19.81 2.49 -0.11
N ARG A 151 -19.24 3.56 -0.69
CA ARG A 151 -19.98 4.77 -1.08
C ARG A 151 -20.93 4.53 -2.27
N ALA A 152 -20.57 3.63 -3.17
CA ALA A 152 -21.44 3.24 -4.28
C ALA A 152 -22.59 2.33 -3.84
N GLY A 153 -22.52 1.70 -2.67
CA GLY A 153 -23.41 0.63 -2.22
C GLY A 153 -23.16 -0.69 -2.99
N VAL A 154 -21.93 -0.90 -3.47
CA VAL A 154 -21.49 -2.12 -4.15
C VAL A 154 -20.94 -3.10 -3.12
N GLY A 155 -21.41 -4.35 -3.17
CA GLY A 155 -20.91 -5.43 -2.29
C GLY A 155 -19.45 -5.78 -2.53
N PHE A 156 -18.88 -6.58 -1.62
CA PHE A 156 -17.51 -7.08 -1.78
C PHE A 156 -17.39 -7.95 -3.04
N ASP A 157 -16.32 -7.73 -3.80
CA ASP A 157 -15.99 -8.52 -4.99
C ASP A 157 -15.56 -9.94 -4.57
N LYS A 158 -16.47 -10.90 -4.73
CA LYS A 158 -16.24 -12.30 -4.36
C LYS A 158 -15.07 -12.95 -5.10
N SER A 159 -14.70 -12.44 -6.28
CA SER A 159 -13.54 -12.96 -7.04
C SER A 159 -12.24 -12.79 -6.29
N LEU A 160 -12.13 -11.77 -5.39
CA LEU A 160 -10.97 -11.55 -4.54
C LEU A 160 -10.74 -12.67 -3.52
N GLY A 161 -11.72 -13.52 -3.26
CA GLY A 161 -11.54 -14.78 -2.53
C GLY A 161 -10.65 -15.78 -3.25
N GLY A 162 -10.33 -15.55 -4.54
CA GLY A 162 -9.36 -16.34 -5.30
C GLY A 162 -9.79 -17.79 -5.55
N GLN A 163 -11.12 -18.04 -5.60
CA GLN A 163 -11.69 -19.37 -5.80
C GLN A 163 -12.08 -19.65 -7.26
N ALA A 164 -11.59 -18.81 -8.20
CA ALA A 164 -11.85 -19.01 -9.62
C ALA A 164 -11.24 -20.34 -10.07
N SER A 165 -12.05 -21.17 -10.78
CA SER A 165 -11.54 -22.37 -11.43
C SER A 165 -10.71 -21.96 -12.64
N LEU A 166 -9.45 -22.40 -12.66
CA LEU A 166 -8.52 -22.18 -13.76
C LEU A 166 -8.36 -23.50 -14.56
N PRO A 167 -8.15 -23.43 -15.88
CA PRO A 167 -7.66 -24.58 -16.63
C PRO A 167 -6.32 -25.08 -16.05
N ASP A 168 -6.07 -26.39 -16.17
CA ASP A 168 -4.81 -26.98 -15.67
C ASP A 168 -3.61 -26.28 -16.31
N TRP A 169 -2.75 -25.75 -15.47
CA TRP A 169 -1.53 -25.04 -15.89
C TRP A 169 -0.52 -25.95 -16.64
N ARG A 170 -0.64 -27.28 -16.49
CA ARG A 170 0.20 -28.24 -17.22
C ARG A 170 -0.02 -28.18 -18.74
N GLY A 171 -1.16 -27.68 -19.16
CA GLY A 171 -1.47 -27.42 -20.59
C GLY A 171 -1.15 -25.99 -21.05
N ALA A 172 -0.61 -25.12 -20.19
CA ALA A 172 -0.32 -23.74 -20.53
C ALA A 172 0.89 -23.59 -21.47
N SER A 173 0.90 -22.55 -22.29
CA SER A 173 1.93 -22.30 -23.30
C SER A 173 3.33 -22.11 -22.69
N PHE A 174 3.42 -21.55 -21.48
CA PHE A 174 4.68 -21.29 -20.81
C PHE A 174 5.42 -22.56 -20.36
N MET A 175 4.79 -23.73 -20.32
CA MET A 175 5.42 -24.99 -19.93
C MET A 175 6.60 -25.36 -20.83
N GLY A 176 6.54 -25.02 -22.13
CA GLY A 176 7.65 -25.21 -23.07
C GLY A 176 8.74 -24.13 -22.99
N SER A 177 8.58 -23.11 -22.15
CA SER A 177 9.53 -22.00 -22.05
C SER A 177 10.79 -22.39 -21.28
N THR A 178 11.97 -22.09 -21.86
CA THR A 178 13.25 -22.23 -21.16
C THR A 178 13.35 -21.33 -19.92
N VAL A 179 12.64 -20.20 -19.90
CA VAL A 179 12.56 -19.30 -18.74
C VAL A 179 11.80 -19.98 -17.60
N PHE A 180 10.69 -20.68 -17.90
CA PHE A 180 9.95 -21.45 -16.89
C PHE A 180 10.80 -22.59 -16.33
N GLN A 181 11.47 -23.34 -17.20
CA GLN A 181 12.35 -24.43 -16.78
C GLN A 181 13.49 -23.91 -15.88
N ALA A 182 14.12 -22.79 -16.24
CA ALA A 182 15.16 -22.15 -15.43
C ALA A 182 14.61 -21.69 -14.06
N ALA A 183 13.39 -21.15 -14.03
CA ALA A 183 12.73 -20.74 -12.77
C ALA A 183 12.56 -21.93 -11.82
N VAL A 184 12.06 -23.07 -12.34
CA VAL A 184 11.85 -24.29 -11.55
C VAL A 184 13.17 -24.90 -11.09
N LEU A 185 14.18 -24.97 -11.96
CA LEU A 185 15.50 -25.48 -11.60
C LEU A 185 16.17 -24.62 -10.51
N ALA A 186 16.08 -23.31 -10.62
CA ALA A 186 16.58 -22.39 -9.59
C ALA A 186 15.89 -22.63 -8.25
N LEU A 187 14.55 -22.83 -8.27
CA LEU A 187 13.79 -23.14 -7.05
C LEU A 187 14.25 -24.46 -6.42
N GLN A 188 14.41 -25.51 -7.22
CA GLN A 188 14.90 -26.80 -6.75
C GLN A 188 16.33 -26.73 -6.18
N ALA A 189 17.15 -25.81 -6.68
CA ALA A 189 18.49 -25.55 -6.18
C ALA A 189 18.50 -24.69 -4.90
N GLY A 190 17.33 -24.24 -4.40
CA GLY A 190 17.23 -23.34 -3.24
C GLY A 190 17.53 -21.88 -3.54
N GLU A 191 17.66 -21.50 -4.81
CA GLU A 191 17.98 -20.14 -5.28
C GLU A 191 16.69 -19.31 -5.44
N LEU A 192 16.00 -19.03 -4.33
CA LEU A 192 14.68 -18.37 -4.31
C LEU A 192 14.67 -17.04 -5.10
N THR A 193 15.66 -16.18 -4.86
CA THR A 193 15.75 -14.87 -5.53
C THR A 193 15.92 -15.00 -7.05
N VAL A 194 16.68 -16.00 -7.51
CA VAL A 194 16.88 -16.26 -8.94
C VAL A 194 15.58 -16.77 -9.55
N SER A 195 14.93 -17.72 -8.88
CA SER A 195 13.64 -18.28 -9.27
C SER A 195 12.57 -17.17 -9.39
N GLU A 196 12.44 -16.29 -8.37
CA GLU A 196 11.54 -15.14 -8.39
C GLU A 196 11.72 -14.27 -9.64
N ARG A 197 12.97 -13.95 -9.97
CA ARG A 197 13.27 -13.11 -11.15
C ARG A 197 12.82 -13.77 -12.46
N PHE A 198 13.00 -15.06 -12.61
CA PHE A 198 12.54 -15.78 -13.80
C PHE A 198 11.01 -15.86 -13.86
N PHE A 199 10.32 -16.17 -12.76
CA PHE A 199 8.87 -16.20 -12.70
C PHE A 199 8.25 -14.81 -12.98
N THR A 200 8.80 -13.77 -12.37
CA THR A 200 8.31 -12.39 -12.59
C THR A 200 8.58 -11.90 -14.02
N HIS A 201 9.74 -12.21 -14.59
CA HIS A 201 10.03 -11.90 -15.98
C HIS A 201 9.08 -12.62 -16.95
N LEU A 202 8.82 -13.90 -16.71
CA LEU A 202 7.87 -14.66 -17.53
C LEU A 202 6.48 -14.02 -17.52
N THR A 203 6.02 -13.55 -16.36
CA THR A 203 4.71 -12.89 -16.19
C THR A 203 4.52 -11.67 -17.10
N GLU A 204 5.60 -11.00 -17.52
CA GLU A 204 5.54 -9.78 -18.35
C GLU A 204 4.89 -9.99 -19.72
N ARG A 205 4.93 -11.20 -20.24
CA ARG A 205 4.48 -11.56 -21.59
C ARG A 205 3.25 -12.45 -21.62
N LEU A 206 2.76 -12.86 -20.46
CA LEU A 206 1.61 -13.74 -20.35
C LEU A 206 0.29 -12.98 -20.40
N SER A 207 -0.73 -13.61 -20.93
CA SER A 207 -2.12 -13.17 -20.77
C SER A 207 -2.54 -13.23 -19.30
N SER A 208 -3.62 -12.55 -18.93
CA SER A 208 -4.14 -12.58 -17.54
C SER A 208 -4.46 -14.01 -17.08
N LEU A 209 -4.97 -14.86 -17.98
CA LEU A 209 -5.24 -16.26 -17.68
C LEU A 209 -3.95 -17.03 -17.40
N GLU A 210 -2.97 -16.92 -18.29
CA GLU A 210 -1.68 -17.62 -18.13
C GLU A 210 -0.89 -17.12 -16.91
N ALA A 211 -0.97 -15.82 -16.60
CA ALA A 211 -0.39 -15.27 -15.38
C ALA A 211 -1.07 -15.85 -14.12
N ALA A 212 -2.40 -16.05 -14.15
CA ALA A 212 -3.11 -16.72 -13.07
C ALA A 212 -2.71 -18.20 -12.95
N GLN A 213 -2.56 -18.91 -14.08
CA GLN A 213 -2.06 -20.29 -14.10
C GLN A 213 -0.62 -20.39 -13.58
N LEU A 214 0.25 -19.45 -13.96
CA LEU A 214 1.63 -19.39 -13.45
C LEU A 214 1.66 -19.14 -11.93
N GLY A 215 0.77 -18.27 -11.44
CA GLY A 215 0.57 -18.05 -10.01
C GLY A 215 0.05 -19.31 -9.30
N GLN A 216 -0.79 -20.11 -9.97
CA GLN A 216 -1.26 -21.40 -9.43
C GLN A 216 -0.11 -22.42 -9.33
N VAL A 217 0.83 -22.43 -10.28
CA VAL A 217 2.05 -23.25 -10.14
C VAL A 217 2.77 -22.94 -8.82
N ALA A 218 2.98 -21.67 -8.52
CA ALA A 218 3.67 -21.28 -7.29
C ALA A 218 2.86 -21.66 -6.03
N ILE A 219 1.53 -21.59 -6.08
CA ILE A 219 0.66 -22.05 -4.98
C ILE A 219 0.79 -23.57 -4.79
N ASP A 220 0.72 -24.34 -5.87
CA ASP A 220 0.80 -25.82 -5.85
C ASP A 220 2.18 -26.30 -5.38
N LEU A 221 3.24 -25.53 -5.64
CA LEU A 221 4.58 -25.77 -5.13
C LEU A 221 4.78 -25.31 -3.67
N ASN A 222 3.75 -24.76 -3.04
CA ASN A 222 3.80 -24.17 -1.70
C ASN A 222 4.83 -23.04 -1.56
N GLU A 223 4.94 -22.20 -2.61
CA GLU A 223 5.84 -21.05 -2.69
C GLU A 223 5.04 -19.73 -2.66
N PRO A 224 4.49 -19.34 -1.50
CA PRO A 224 3.64 -18.18 -1.38
C PRO A 224 4.36 -16.86 -1.72
N HIS A 225 5.69 -16.78 -1.50
CA HIS A 225 6.51 -15.64 -1.93
C HIS A 225 6.47 -15.48 -3.45
N ILE A 226 6.80 -16.52 -4.19
CA ILE A 226 6.78 -16.51 -5.67
C ILE A 226 5.38 -16.16 -6.18
N ALA A 227 4.33 -16.75 -5.58
CA ALA A 227 2.95 -16.46 -5.95
C ALA A 227 2.63 -14.96 -5.80
N VAL A 228 2.97 -14.35 -4.65
CA VAL A 228 2.77 -12.91 -4.41
C VAL A 228 3.54 -12.06 -5.41
N MET A 229 4.78 -12.43 -5.75
CA MET A 229 5.61 -11.67 -6.68
C MET A 229 5.05 -11.72 -8.12
N ILE A 230 4.53 -12.87 -8.58
CA ILE A 230 3.77 -12.99 -9.83
C ILE A 230 2.54 -12.09 -9.79
N GLY A 231 1.75 -12.15 -8.71
CA GLY A 231 0.57 -11.31 -8.53
C GLY A 231 0.89 -9.81 -8.55
N LYS A 232 1.97 -9.39 -7.88
CA LYS A 232 2.46 -7.99 -7.90
C LYS A 232 2.88 -7.56 -9.31
N ARG A 233 3.54 -8.44 -10.05
CA ARG A 233 3.95 -8.15 -11.42
C ARG A 233 2.74 -7.94 -12.33
N ALA A 234 1.74 -8.81 -12.27
CA ALA A 234 0.48 -8.65 -13.01
C ALA A 234 -0.23 -7.33 -12.62
N ALA A 235 -0.32 -7.03 -11.32
CA ALA A 235 -0.95 -5.80 -10.84
C ALA A 235 -0.22 -4.54 -11.31
N SER A 236 1.09 -4.58 -11.49
CA SER A 236 1.85 -3.46 -12.07
C SER A 236 1.47 -3.18 -13.52
N GLY A 237 1.01 -4.19 -14.25
CA GLY A 237 0.43 -4.11 -15.59
C GLY A 237 -1.08 -3.80 -15.62
N GLY A 238 -1.70 -3.57 -14.46
CA GLY A 238 -3.13 -3.25 -14.35
C GLY A 238 -4.06 -4.45 -14.14
N VAL A 239 -3.52 -5.66 -14.01
CA VAL A 239 -4.31 -6.89 -13.87
C VAL A 239 -4.21 -7.45 -12.45
N THR A 240 -5.34 -7.63 -11.77
CA THR A 240 -5.39 -8.32 -10.47
C THR A 240 -5.68 -9.80 -10.69
N ILE A 241 -4.79 -10.67 -10.22
CA ILE A 241 -4.97 -12.14 -10.17
C ILE A 241 -5.05 -12.54 -8.69
N PRO A 242 -6.25 -12.66 -8.09
CA PRO A 242 -6.43 -12.63 -6.63
C PRO A 242 -5.73 -13.77 -5.90
N ALA A 243 -5.82 -15.01 -6.37
CA ALA A 243 -5.28 -16.17 -5.68
C ALA A 243 -3.77 -16.05 -5.41
N PRO A 244 -2.90 -15.79 -6.40
CA PRO A 244 -1.48 -15.59 -6.15
C PRO A 244 -1.17 -14.23 -5.49
N TYR A 245 -1.87 -13.15 -5.87
CA TYR A 245 -1.61 -11.82 -5.30
C TYR A 245 -1.87 -11.75 -3.78
N TYR A 246 -2.80 -12.58 -3.30
CA TYR A 246 -3.11 -12.77 -1.88
C TYR A 246 -2.91 -14.25 -1.49
N ALA A 247 -1.75 -14.81 -1.84
CA ALA A 247 -1.39 -16.16 -1.45
C ALA A 247 -1.51 -16.36 0.07
N VAL A 248 -1.92 -17.55 0.47
CA VAL A 248 -2.06 -17.91 1.88
C VAL A 248 -0.83 -18.71 2.31
N HIS A 249 -0.04 -18.14 3.21
CA HIS A 249 1.14 -18.79 3.77
C HIS A 249 0.73 -19.79 4.86
N ASP A 250 1.56 -20.80 5.11
CA ASP A 250 1.37 -21.80 6.19
C ASP A 250 1.24 -21.19 7.60
N LEU A 251 1.60 -19.93 7.77
CA LEU A 251 1.27 -19.12 8.94
C LEU A 251 -0.22 -19.21 9.31
N ALA A 252 -1.12 -19.33 8.33
CA ALA A 252 -2.55 -19.45 8.54
C ALA A 252 -2.97 -20.76 9.26
N LYS A 253 -2.13 -21.78 9.27
CA LYS A 253 -2.38 -23.06 9.89
C LYS A 253 -1.98 -23.10 11.38
N SER A 254 -1.33 -22.04 11.87
CA SER A 254 -0.85 -21.93 13.25
C SER A 254 -1.81 -21.10 14.11
N THR A 255 -1.83 -21.34 15.41
CA THR A 255 -2.56 -20.51 16.38
C THR A 255 -1.74 -19.26 16.70
N HIS A 256 -2.38 -18.10 16.65
CA HIS A 256 -1.74 -16.79 16.91
C HIS A 256 -2.52 -16.00 17.97
N PRO A 257 -1.85 -15.13 18.74
CA PRO A 257 -2.51 -14.23 19.69
C PRO A 257 -3.25 -13.06 19.01
N ILE A 258 -3.33 -13.07 17.68
CA ILE A 258 -3.96 -12.04 16.83
C ILE A 258 -4.74 -12.73 15.69
N ALA A 259 -5.72 -12.06 15.11
CA ALA A 259 -6.49 -12.57 13.98
C ALA A 259 -5.56 -12.96 12.80
N THR A 260 -5.83 -14.13 12.22
CA THR A 260 -4.99 -14.75 11.18
C THR A 260 -4.85 -13.86 9.93
N GLU A 261 -5.95 -13.22 9.51
CA GLU A 261 -5.94 -12.27 8.39
C GLU A 261 -5.00 -11.10 8.64
N PHE A 262 -4.87 -10.65 9.90
CA PHE A 262 -3.97 -9.55 10.23
C PHE A 262 -2.50 -10.01 10.19
N ALA A 263 -2.20 -11.19 10.72
CA ALA A 263 -0.86 -11.78 10.66
C ALA A 263 -0.41 -11.98 9.20
N LEU A 264 -1.30 -12.50 8.33
CA LEU A 264 -1.04 -12.64 6.89
C LEU A 264 -0.83 -11.29 6.20
N ALA A 265 -1.67 -10.29 6.49
CA ALA A 265 -1.55 -8.96 5.88
C ALA A 265 -0.21 -8.28 6.24
N ILE A 266 0.23 -8.41 7.50
CA ILE A 266 1.53 -7.91 7.95
C ILE A 266 2.67 -8.68 7.27
N ALA A 267 2.69 -10.01 7.34
CA ALA A 267 3.77 -10.81 6.75
C ALA A 267 3.89 -10.57 5.23
N ARG A 268 2.73 -10.51 4.52
CA ARG A 268 2.71 -10.14 3.09
C ARG A 268 3.27 -8.76 2.84
N ARG A 269 2.99 -7.79 3.70
CA ARG A 269 3.46 -6.40 3.52
C ARG A 269 4.93 -6.23 3.88
N GLU A 270 5.45 -7.01 4.82
CA GLU A 270 6.83 -6.92 5.31
C GLU A 270 7.84 -7.59 4.38
N SER A 271 7.56 -8.81 3.97
CA SER A 271 8.52 -9.64 3.22
C SER A 271 7.95 -10.26 1.94
N GLU A 272 6.68 -10.03 1.62
CA GLU A 272 5.96 -10.83 0.62
C GLU A 272 6.10 -12.35 0.90
N PHE A 273 6.15 -12.72 2.17
CA PHE A 273 6.40 -14.09 2.66
C PHE A 273 7.80 -14.65 2.40
N ASP A 274 8.80 -13.83 2.09
CA ASP A 274 10.20 -14.27 2.06
C ASP A 274 10.72 -14.46 3.50
N PRO A 275 11.05 -15.71 3.92
CA PRO A 275 11.44 -15.95 5.31
C PRO A 275 12.89 -15.56 5.62
N VAL A 276 13.74 -15.33 4.61
CA VAL A 276 15.17 -15.10 4.81
C VAL A 276 15.60 -13.66 4.62
N VAL A 277 14.70 -12.79 4.15
CA VAL A 277 15.02 -11.40 3.81
C VAL A 277 15.48 -10.58 5.01
N VAL A 278 16.49 -9.75 4.78
CA VAL A 278 16.99 -8.77 5.75
C VAL A 278 16.93 -7.38 5.12
N SER A 279 16.21 -6.46 5.77
CA SER A 279 16.10 -5.08 5.29
C SER A 279 17.39 -4.29 5.49
N GLY A 280 17.54 -3.16 4.78
CA GLY A 280 18.66 -2.25 4.99
C GLY A 280 18.74 -1.65 6.42
N ALA A 281 17.63 -1.63 7.16
CA ALA A 281 17.58 -1.23 8.56
C ALA A 281 17.87 -2.37 9.54
N GLY A 282 18.01 -3.62 9.06
CA GLY A 282 18.30 -4.80 9.86
C GLY A 282 17.08 -5.55 10.39
N ALA A 283 15.87 -5.23 9.93
CA ALA A 283 14.68 -6.05 10.17
C ALA A 283 14.80 -7.40 9.46
N ARG A 284 14.27 -8.50 10.03
CA ARG A 284 14.60 -9.87 9.61
C ARG A 284 13.39 -10.76 9.44
N GLY A 285 13.43 -11.56 8.38
CA GLY A 285 12.57 -12.73 8.15
C GLY A 285 11.13 -12.38 7.80
N LEU A 286 10.26 -13.36 7.92
CA LEU A 286 8.87 -13.35 7.44
C LEU A 286 8.07 -12.11 7.83
N MET A 287 8.16 -11.68 9.09
CA MET A 287 7.44 -10.52 9.61
C MET A 287 8.37 -9.31 9.86
N GLN A 288 9.59 -9.31 9.33
CA GLN A 288 10.57 -8.22 9.41
C GLN A 288 10.75 -7.66 10.83
N VAL A 289 10.96 -8.56 11.79
CA VAL A 289 11.13 -8.15 13.19
C VAL A 289 12.53 -7.60 13.42
N MET A 290 12.62 -6.41 14.02
CA MET A 290 13.91 -5.84 14.43
C MET A 290 14.52 -6.67 15.57
N PRO A 291 15.84 -6.97 15.56
CA PRO A 291 16.48 -7.79 16.59
C PRO A 291 16.23 -7.34 18.02
N ALA A 292 16.26 -6.03 18.27
CA ALA A 292 15.95 -5.50 19.61
C ALA A 292 14.48 -5.70 20.01
N THR A 293 13.56 -5.55 19.06
CA THR A 293 12.14 -5.84 19.30
C THR A 293 11.93 -7.34 19.57
N ALA A 294 12.58 -8.19 18.77
CA ALA A 294 12.52 -9.64 18.91
C ALA A 294 13.01 -10.10 20.30
N GLN A 295 14.14 -9.55 20.76
CA GLN A 295 14.70 -9.84 22.08
C GLN A 295 13.74 -9.44 23.22
N ASN A 296 13.16 -8.24 23.14
CA ASN A 296 12.19 -7.78 24.14
C ASN A 296 10.95 -8.67 24.17
N VAL A 297 10.39 -8.96 22.99
CA VAL A 297 9.19 -9.82 22.87
C VAL A 297 9.46 -11.24 23.32
N ALA A 298 10.64 -11.81 23.01
CA ALA A 298 11.03 -13.14 23.48
C ALA A 298 11.01 -13.22 25.01
N GLY A 299 11.57 -12.21 25.70
CA GLY A 299 11.50 -12.09 27.15
C GLY A 299 10.08 -11.95 27.69
N GLU A 300 9.21 -11.18 27.01
CA GLU A 300 7.81 -11.00 27.40
C GLU A 300 6.98 -12.30 27.32
N ILE A 301 7.25 -13.15 26.31
CA ILE A 301 6.53 -14.42 26.11
C ILE A 301 7.26 -15.64 26.65
N GLY A 302 8.41 -15.45 27.32
CA GLY A 302 9.13 -16.51 28.04
C GLY A 302 9.85 -17.52 27.13
N ILE A 303 10.36 -17.08 25.98
CA ILE A 303 11.17 -17.93 25.09
C ILE A 303 12.59 -17.41 24.93
N ASP A 304 13.54 -18.30 24.61
CA ASP A 304 14.92 -17.91 24.35
C ASP A 304 15.05 -17.09 23.08
N TYR A 305 15.80 -16.00 23.17
CA TYR A 305 16.11 -15.19 22.01
C TYR A 305 17.28 -15.76 21.22
N ALA A 306 17.06 -16.00 19.92
CA ALA A 306 18.09 -16.46 18.99
C ALA A 306 18.00 -15.65 17.69
N LYS A 307 18.96 -14.73 17.46
CA LYS A 307 18.96 -13.81 16.31
C LYS A 307 18.95 -14.54 14.97
N GLU A 308 19.69 -15.62 14.89
CA GLU A 308 19.85 -16.45 13.67
C GLU A 308 18.52 -17.07 13.26
N LYS A 309 17.69 -17.49 14.22
CA LYS A 309 16.37 -18.05 13.97
C LYS A 309 15.39 -17.07 13.36
N LEU A 310 15.65 -15.77 13.42
CA LEU A 310 14.79 -14.78 12.77
C LEU A 310 14.74 -14.94 11.23
N THR A 311 15.76 -15.57 10.62
CA THR A 311 15.81 -15.81 9.18
C THR A 311 15.89 -17.29 8.81
N SER A 312 16.20 -18.18 9.76
CA SER A 312 16.31 -19.62 9.50
C SER A 312 15.07 -20.41 9.92
N ASP A 313 14.20 -19.80 10.73
CA ASP A 313 12.98 -20.43 11.23
C ASP A 313 11.80 -19.43 11.15
N TRP A 314 11.00 -19.54 10.10
CA TRP A 314 9.86 -18.65 9.92
C TRP A 314 8.80 -18.77 11.03
N ARG A 315 8.67 -19.95 11.67
CA ARG A 315 7.72 -20.15 12.77
C ARG A 315 8.15 -19.37 14.01
N TYR A 316 9.45 -19.40 14.32
CA TYR A 316 10.02 -18.58 15.39
C TYR A 316 9.84 -17.09 15.10
N ASN A 317 10.10 -16.64 13.87
CA ASN A 317 9.88 -15.26 13.45
C ASN A 317 8.41 -14.86 13.57
N ALA A 318 7.49 -15.73 13.12
CA ALA A 318 6.05 -15.50 13.21
C ALA A 318 5.55 -15.44 14.66
N GLN A 319 6.07 -16.29 15.53
CA GLN A 319 5.72 -16.26 16.97
C GLN A 319 6.06 -14.91 17.60
N LEU A 320 7.24 -14.38 17.34
CA LEU A 320 7.66 -13.07 17.83
C LEU A 320 6.90 -11.93 17.16
N GLY A 321 6.74 -11.98 15.84
CA GLY A 321 6.03 -10.95 15.08
C GLY A 321 4.56 -10.84 15.46
N THR A 322 3.86 -11.96 15.64
CA THR A 322 2.45 -11.96 16.05
C THR A 322 2.26 -11.57 17.52
N ALA A 323 3.21 -11.92 18.41
CA ALA A 323 3.20 -11.45 19.79
C ALA A 323 3.41 -9.92 19.87
N TYR A 324 4.33 -9.38 19.07
CA TYR A 324 4.50 -7.93 18.95
C TYR A 324 3.24 -7.25 18.39
N LEU A 325 2.61 -7.84 17.38
CA LEU A 325 1.37 -7.34 16.81
C LEU A 325 0.23 -7.35 17.84
N ALA A 326 0.14 -8.38 18.68
CA ALA A 326 -0.84 -8.46 19.78
C ALA A 326 -0.61 -7.38 20.86
N ARG A 327 0.65 -7.03 21.14
CA ARG A 327 0.98 -5.89 22.01
C ARG A 327 0.47 -4.58 21.44
N LEU A 328 0.69 -4.34 20.15
CA LEU A 328 0.18 -3.16 19.46
C LEU A 328 -1.35 -3.13 19.40
N TYR A 329 -1.98 -4.30 19.25
CA TYR A 329 -3.43 -4.45 19.28
C TYR A 329 -4.02 -3.97 20.61
N LYS A 330 -3.40 -4.35 21.73
CA LYS A 330 -3.80 -3.87 23.07
C LYS A 330 -3.56 -2.35 23.21
N GLN A 331 -2.41 -1.85 22.73
CA GLN A 331 -2.04 -0.45 22.86
C GLN A 331 -2.97 0.48 22.09
N PHE A 332 -3.47 0.04 20.92
CA PHE A 332 -4.28 0.87 20.02
C PHE A 332 -5.76 0.43 19.98
N ASP A 333 -6.24 -0.30 20.99
CA ASP A 333 -7.63 -0.73 21.13
C ASP A 333 -8.18 -1.45 19.88
N GLY A 334 -7.35 -2.25 19.24
CA GLY A 334 -7.71 -3.00 18.03
C GLY A 334 -7.80 -2.19 16.74
N ASN A 335 -7.45 -0.89 16.74
CA ASN A 335 -7.54 -0.07 15.54
C ASN A 335 -6.50 -0.47 14.48
N PRO A 336 -6.91 -0.98 13.29
CA PRO A 336 -5.99 -1.56 12.32
C PRO A 336 -5.04 -0.54 11.69
N VAL A 337 -5.45 0.72 11.57
CA VAL A 337 -4.62 1.79 11.00
C VAL A 337 -3.49 2.16 11.97
N MET A 338 -3.81 2.33 13.26
CA MET A 338 -2.83 2.67 14.30
C MET A 338 -1.84 1.53 14.54
N ILE A 339 -2.34 0.28 14.54
CA ILE A 339 -1.51 -0.92 14.67
C ILE A 339 -0.53 -1.00 13.51
N SER A 340 -1.01 -0.86 12.27
CA SER A 340 -0.18 -0.90 11.07
C SER A 340 0.88 0.20 11.07
N ALA A 341 0.49 1.42 11.42
CA ALA A 341 1.42 2.54 11.55
C ALA A 341 2.45 2.33 12.67
N GLY A 342 2.02 1.76 13.79
CA GLY A 342 2.88 1.42 14.92
C GLY A 342 3.86 0.30 14.63
N TYR A 343 3.45 -0.70 13.87
CA TYR A 343 4.31 -1.80 13.44
C TYR A 343 5.45 -1.30 12.55
N ASN A 344 5.13 -0.50 11.53
CA ASN A 344 6.10 0.01 10.56
C ASN A 344 7.00 1.14 11.12
N ALA A 345 6.43 2.08 11.87
CA ALA A 345 7.17 3.28 12.30
C ALA A 345 7.55 3.30 13.78
N GLY A 346 7.16 2.27 14.54
CA GLY A 346 7.25 2.24 15.99
C GLY A 346 6.04 2.89 16.68
N PRO A 347 5.61 2.34 17.84
CA PRO A 347 4.31 2.68 18.45
C PRO A 347 4.20 4.12 18.98
N GLY A 348 5.31 4.75 19.34
CA GLY A 348 5.30 6.15 19.80
C GLY A 348 4.94 7.16 18.72
N ARG A 349 5.09 6.82 17.43
CA ARG A 349 4.81 7.75 16.34
C ARG A 349 3.31 7.95 16.09
N PRO A 350 2.46 6.91 15.96
CA PRO A 350 1.02 7.11 15.88
C PRO A 350 0.45 7.88 17.06
N VAL A 351 0.92 7.64 18.29
CA VAL A 351 0.52 8.41 19.47
C VAL A 351 0.79 9.89 19.27
N ARG A 352 2.03 10.25 18.91
CA ARG A 352 2.38 11.65 18.65
C ARG A 352 1.61 12.26 17.47
N TRP A 353 1.31 11.48 16.42
CA TRP A 353 0.54 12.00 15.30
C TRP A 353 -0.92 12.24 15.65
N MET A 354 -1.51 11.44 16.55
CA MET A 354 -2.83 11.73 17.10
C MET A 354 -2.85 13.01 17.94
N GLU A 355 -1.83 13.24 18.74
CA GLU A 355 -1.70 14.50 19.52
C GLU A 355 -1.60 15.74 18.60
N VAL A 356 -0.91 15.63 17.46
CA VAL A 356 -0.66 16.76 16.54
C VAL A 356 -1.82 17.00 15.57
N TYR A 357 -2.42 15.92 15.05
CA TYR A 357 -3.42 16.00 13.97
C TYR A 357 -4.84 15.73 14.43
N GLY A 358 -5.03 15.27 15.66
CA GLY A 358 -6.30 14.78 16.20
C GLY A 358 -6.42 13.26 16.14
N ASP A 359 -7.23 12.70 17.03
CA ASP A 359 -7.51 11.25 17.11
C ASP A 359 -8.71 10.89 16.23
N PRO A 360 -8.51 10.18 15.10
CA PRO A 360 -9.62 9.84 14.21
C PRO A 360 -10.63 8.87 14.83
N ARG A 361 -10.23 8.11 15.87
CA ARG A 361 -11.12 7.19 16.59
C ARG A 361 -12.16 7.96 17.41
N LYS A 362 -11.85 9.21 17.78
CA LYS A 362 -12.75 10.13 18.49
C LYS A 362 -13.53 11.07 17.56
N GLY A 363 -13.31 10.96 16.24
CA GLY A 363 -13.92 11.83 15.25
C GLY A 363 -13.31 13.25 15.17
N GLU A 364 -12.12 13.47 15.77
CA GLU A 364 -11.43 14.77 15.74
C GLU A 364 -10.87 15.09 14.33
N ILE A 365 -10.65 14.06 13.51
CA ILE A 365 -10.24 14.16 12.12
C ILE A 365 -10.79 12.94 11.34
N ASP A 366 -11.09 13.12 10.06
CA ASP A 366 -11.43 12.00 9.16
C ASP A 366 -10.24 11.03 9.07
N ILE A 367 -10.50 9.70 9.10
CA ILE A 367 -9.44 8.69 9.12
C ILE A 367 -8.59 8.71 7.84
N VAL A 368 -9.20 8.99 6.68
CA VAL A 368 -8.47 9.08 5.41
C VAL A 368 -7.55 10.30 5.43
N ASP A 369 -8.03 11.43 5.94
CA ASP A 369 -7.22 12.62 6.12
C ASP A 369 -6.09 12.38 7.12
N TRP A 370 -6.35 11.67 8.23
CA TRP A 370 -5.31 11.32 9.18
C TRP A 370 -4.21 10.48 8.54
N ILE A 371 -4.59 9.45 7.78
CA ILE A 371 -3.63 8.63 7.03
C ILE A 371 -2.81 9.49 6.07
N GLU A 372 -3.46 10.41 5.33
CA GLU A 372 -2.76 11.29 4.38
C GLU A 372 -1.87 12.34 5.07
N HIS A 373 -2.09 12.61 6.37
CA HIS A 373 -1.21 13.46 7.20
C HIS A 373 0.00 12.73 7.74
N ILE A 374 0.05 11.40 7.73
CA ILE A 374 1.24 10.64 8.15
C ILE A 374 2.48 11.17 7.42
N PRO A 375 3.52 11.66 8.14
CA PRO A 375 4.69 12.30 7.52
C PRO A 375 5.49 11.35 6.64
N PHE A 376 5.58 10.09 7.04
CA PHE A 376 6.36 9.07 6.34
C PHE A 376 5.55 8.45 5.20
N ARG A 377 6.07 8.61 3.97
CA ARG A 377 5.43 8.03 2.78
C ARG A 377 5.27 6.52 2.90
N GLU A 378 6.29 5.86 3.42
CA GLU A 378 6.29 4.42 3.62
C GLU A 378 5.17 4.01 4.57
N THR A 379 5.10 4.60 5.77
CA THR A 379 4.10 4.26 6.79
C THR A 379 2.68 4.57 6.34
N ARG A 380 2.48 5.67 5.60
CA ARG A 380 1.18 5.99 5.00
C ARG A 380 0.72 4.90 4.03
N ASN A 381 1.62 4.50 3.12
CA ASN A 381 1.33 3.40 2.19
C ASN A 381 1.16 2.07 2.93
N TYR A 382 1.97 1.82 3.95
CA TYR A 382 1.90 0.62 4.76
C TYR A 382 0.52 0.45 5.41
N ALA A 383 0.03 1.48 6.09
CA ALA A 383 -1.28 1.44 6.72
C ALA A 383 -2.40 1.12 5.72
N MET A 384 -2.37 1.74 4.52
CA MET A 384 -3.34 1.43 3.47
C MET A 384 -3.20 -0.02 2.96
N ARG A 385 -1.96 -0.49 2.70
CA ARG A 385 -1.72 -1.84 2.13
C ARG A 385 -2.08 -2.95 3.10
N VAL A 386 -1.87 -2.76 4.40
CA VAL A 386 -2.27 -3.74 5.41
C VAL A 386 -3.80 -3.76 5.54
N THR A 387 -4.42 -2.61 5.74
CA THR A 387 -5.87 -2.55 5.99
C THR A 387 -6.70 -3.01 4.79
N GLU A 388 -6.31 -2.71 3.55
CA GLU A 388 -7.01 -3.21 2.36
C GLU A 388 -6.92 -4.72 2.19
N SER A 389 -5.88 -5.34 2.77
CA SER A 389 -5.67 -6.79 2.68
C SER A 389 -6.56 -7.57 3.65
N LEU A 390 -7.06 -6.95 4.72
CA LEU A 390 -7.86 -7.64 5.75
C LEU A 390 -9.14 -8.28 5.19
N PRO A 391 -10.00 -7.54 4.46
CA PRO A 391 -11.21 -8.13 3.87
C PRO A 391 -10.88 -9.29 2.91
N ILE A 392 -9.82 -9.15 2.15
CA ILE A 392 -9.43 -10.15 1.16
C ILE A 392 -8.93 -11.42 1.85
N TYR A 393 -8.07 -11.28 2.87
CA TYR A 393 -7.64 -12.46 3.64
C TYR A 393 -8.78 -13.13 4.40
N ARG A 394 -9.76 -12.39 4.94
CA ARG A 394 -10.98 -13.00 5.48
C ARG A 394 -11.70 -13.84 4.43
N ALA A 395 -11.92 -13.28 3.23
CA ALA A 395 -12.52 -14.04 2.12
C ALA A 395 -11.71 -15.29 1.75
N ARG A 396 -10.38 -15.17 1.71
CA ARG A 396 -9.44 -16.29 1.44
C ARG A 396 -9.52 -17.38 2.52
N LEU A 397 -9.82 -17.00 3.76
CA LEU A 397 -9.97 -17.90 4.91
C LEU A 397 -11.42 -18.41 5.08
N GLY A 398 -12.34 -18.08 4.15
CA GLY A 398 -13.74 -18.52 4.21
C GLY A 398 -14.58 -17.76 5.25
N GLN A 399 -14.12 -16.59 5.69
CA GLN A 399 -14.82 -15.74 6.64
C GLN A 399 -15.59 -14.62 5.90
N ASP A 400 -16.50 -13.94 6.63
CA ASP A 400 -17.13 -12.72 6.11
C ASP A 400 -16.06 -11.65 5.86
N PRO A 401 -15.88 -11.19 4.61
CA PRO A 401 -14.85 -10.21 4.27
C PRO A 401 -15.09 -8.85 4.92
N LEU A 402 -16.34 -8.44 5.08
CA LEU A 402 -16.74 -7.13 5.58
C LEU A 402 -17.82 -7.27 6.67
N PRO A 403 -17.49 -7.79 7.85
CA PRO A 403 -18.47 -7.96 8.95
C PRO A 403 -19.02 -6.61 9.43
N LYS A 404 -18.41 -5.52 9.00
CA LYS A 404 -18.84 -4.13 9.14
C LYS A 404 -18.35 -3.31 7.93
N PRO A 405 -18.93 -2.12 7.68
CA PRO A 405 -18.44 -1.22 6.64
C PRO A 405 -16.95 -0.93 6.80
N PHE A 406 -16.21 -0.94 5.70
CA PHE A 406 -14.75 -0.76 5.74
C PHE A 406 -14.32 0.55 6.40
N SER A 407 -15.03 1.66 6.11
CA SER A 407 -14.76 2.95 6.76
C SER A 407 -14.92 2.90 8.29
N LYS A 408 -15.86 2.08 8.79
CA LYS A 408 -16.10 1.90 10.22
C LYS A 408 -15.02 1.04 10.87
N GLU A 409 -14.52 0.02 10.16
CA GLU A 409 -13.40 -0.78 10.64
C GLU A 409 -12.13 0.08 10.84
N LEU A 410 -11.87 1.03 9.93
CA LEU A 410 -10.70 1.91 10.01
C LEU A 410 -10.67 2.82 11.25
N VAL A 411 -11.82 3.19 11.81
CA VAL A 411 -11.91 4.08 12.99
C VAL A 411 -12.24 3.35 14.30
N GLN A 412 -12.50 2.05 14.23
CA GLN A 412 -12.97 1.30 15.37
C GLN A 412 -11.95 1.31 16.51
N MET A 413 -12.45 1.51 17.72
CA MET A 413 -11.90 1.02 18.98
C MET A 413 -12.67 -0.24 19.41
N ARG A 414 -12.07 -1.09 20.20
CA ARG A 414 -12.73 -2.27 20.78
C ARG A 414 -13.98 -1.90 21.56
#